data_315336036fc51d7fbc312a6c991b79c9
#
_entry.id   315336036fc51d7fbc312a6c991b79c9
#
_cell.length_a   1.000
_cell.length_b   1.000
_cell.length_c   1.000
_cell.angle_alpha   90.00
_cell.angle_beta   90.00
_cell.angle_gamma   90.00
#
_symmetry.space_group_name_H-M   'P 1'
#
loop_
_entity.id
_entity.type
_entity.pdbx_description
1 polymer ?
#
loop_
_entity_poly.entity_id
_entity_poly.type
_entity_poly.pdbx_seq_one_letter_code
_entity_poly.pdbx_strand_id
1 'polypeptide(L)'
;MVQAIVKREKWQTRRVVKPQPKAEKFSAIVRCDDFLLARFWSRRPYPRIDDVRARFIPGDILWVRETWQHTKVLNLHPTDANYGYVYRADGREWEDIEGWKWKPSIFMPKEACRLFLKIKNVRNERLQSISEADARAEGFDSVDSCFALWQKLNGIESLAANPWVWVYDFEVIPKP
;
A
#
# COMPACT_ATOMS: atom_id res chain seq x y z
N MET A 1 5.19 -7.88 -2.30
CA MET A 1 3.96 -7.07 -2.10
C MET A 1 3.00 -7.17 -3.29
N VAL A 2 3.37 -6.79 -4.52
CA VAL A 2 2.47 -6.87 -5.68
C VAL A 2 2.02 -8.31 -5.97
N GLN A 3 2.91 -9.29 -5.92
CA GLN A 3 2.56 -10.71 -6.08
C GLN A 3 1.45 -11.17 -5.15
N ALA A 4 1.47 -10.75 -3.88
CA ALA A 4 0.42 -11.08 -2.91
C ALA A 4 -0.94 -10.46 -3.29
N ILE A 5 -0.95 -9.27 -3.91
CA ILE A 5 -2.19 -8.67 -4.44
C ILE A 5 -2.68 -9.46 -5.66
N VAL A 6 -1.80 -9.82 -6.59
CA VAL A 6 -2.14 -10.64 -7.78
C VAL A 6 -2.73 -11.97 -7.37
N LYS A 7 -2.15 -12.63 -6.36
CA LYS A 7 -2.62 -13.91 -5.81
C LYS A 7 -3.84 -13.77 -4.89
N ARG A 8 -4.31 -12.54 -4.66
CA ARG A 8 -5.41 -12.22 -3.72
C ARG A 8 -5.13 -12.66 -2.27
N GLU A 9 -3.86 -12.70 -1.89
CA GLU A 9 -3.40 -12.99 -0.52
C GLU A 9 -3.29 -11.72 0.32
N LYS A 10 -3.41 -10.53 -0.29
CA LYS A 10 -3.29 -9.23 0.36
C LYS A 10 -4.48 -8.34 0.00
N TRP A 11 -5.22 -7.91 1.03
CA TRP A 11 -6.38 -7.00 0.92
C TRP A 11 -6.37 -5.86 1.94
N GLN A 12 -5.25 -5.69 2.64
CA GLN A 12 -5.05 -4.61 3.61
C GLN A 12 -3.67 -3.99 3.44
N THR A 13 -3.51 -2.73 3.80
CA THR A 13 -2.20 -2.08 3.87
C THR A 13 -2.15 -1.01 4.95
N ARG A 14 -0.98 -0.92 5.62
CA ARG A 14 -0.68 0.09 6.64
C ARG A 14 0.20 1.19 6.10
N ARG A 15 -0.09 2.43 6.50
CA ARG A 15 0.70 3.61 6.18
C ARG A 15 0.87 4.47 7.41
N VAL A 16 2.10 4.89 7.68
CA VAL A 16 2.41 5.81 8.79
C VAL A 16 1.57 7.08 8.64
N VAL A 17 0.93 7.48 9.73
CA VAL A 17 0.27 8.79 9.84
C VAL A 17 1.33 9.88 9.76
N LYS A 18 1.16 10.85 8.88
CA LYS A 18 2.11 11.97 8.74
C LYS A 18 1.36 13.29 8.67
N PRO A 19 1.72 14.27 9.54
CA PRO A 19 2.63 14.13 10.68
C PRO A 19 2.07 13.21 11.76
N GLN A 20 2.93 12.65 12.63
CA GLN A 20 2.45 11.93 13.81
C GLN A 20 1.75 12.91 14.75
N PRO A 21 0.56 12.54 15.28
CA PRO A 21 -0.14 13.39 16.24
C PRO A 21 0.68 13.53 17.52
N LYS A 22 0.72 14.73 18.07
CA LYS A 22 1.36 15.00 19.37
C LYS A 22 0.40 14.70 20.52
N ALA A 23 -0.91 14.65 20.24
CA ALA A 23 -1.92 14.23 21.20
C ALA A 23 -1.85 12.71 21.42
N GLU A 24 -2.02 12.27 22.65
CA GLU A 24 -1.73 10.89 23.06
C GLU A 24 -2.83 9.89 22.69
N LYS A 25 -4.09 10.34 22.70
CA LYS A 25 -5.25 9.45 22.58
C LYS A 25 -5.97 9.68 21.26
N PHE A 26 -6.19 8.60 20.53
CA PHE A 26 -7.12 8.57 19.42
C PHE A 26 -8.56 8.70 19.94
N SER A 27 -9.35 9.53 19.28
CA SER A 27 -10.76 9.79 19.66
C SER A 27 -11.73 9.19 18.65
N ALA A 28 -11.59 9.57 17.39
CA ALA A 28 -12.54 9.15 16.36
C ALA A 28 -11.99 9.32 14.94
N ILE A 29 -12.61 8.65 13.98
CA ILE A 29 -12.56 9.04 12.57
C ILE A 29 -13.71 10.00 12.33
N VAL A 30 -13.39 11.19 11.87
CA VAL A 30 -14.37 12.22 11.49
C VAL A 30 -14.49 12.23 9.98
N ARG A 31 -15.69 12.00 9.47
CA ARG A 31 -15.97 12.10 8.04
C ARG A 31 -16.32 13.54 7.69
N CYS A 32 -15.61 14.10 6.74
CA CYS A 32 -15.97 15.31 6.01
C CYS A 32 -16.40 14.89 4.59
N ASP A 33 -16.96 15.80 3.82
CA ASP A 33 -17.52 15.44 2.50
C ASP A 33 -16.53 14.65 1.64
N ASP A 34 -15.34 15.18 1.44
CA ASP A 34 -14.33 14.61 0.53
C ASP A 34 -13.09 14.04 1.24
N PHE A 35 -13.11 13.91 2.55
CA PHE A 35 -11.96 13.39 3.29
C PHE A 35 -12.32 12.82 4.66
N LEU A 36 -11.37 12.05 5.23
CA LEU A 36 -11.43 11.55 6.60
C LEU A 36 -10.32 12.17 7.44
N LEU A 37 -10.64 12.48 8.69
CA LEU A 37 -9.69 12.91 9.70
C LEU A 37 -9.62 11.89 10.83
N ALA A 38 -8.41 11.54 11.26
CA ALA A 38 -8.21 10.94 12.56
C ALA A 38 -8.04 12.06 13.58
N ARG A 39 -8.92 12.10 14.55
CA ARG A 39 -8.89 13.06 15.64
C ARG A 39 -8.24 12.46 16.86
N PHE A 40 -7.26 13.19 17.40
CA PHE A 40 -6.52 12.84 18.61
C PHE A 40 -6.68 13.94 19.63
N TRP A 41 -6.64 13.60 20.92
CA TRP A 41 -6.70 14.58 21.99
C TRP A 41 -5.76 14.22 23.14
N SER A 42 -5.33 15.23 23.89
CA SER A 42 -4.66 15.09 25.18
C SER A 42 -5.17 16.15 26.16
N ARG A 43 -5.12 15.81 27.44
CA ARG A 43 -5.60 16.70 28.50
C ARG A 43 -4.45 17.48 29.16
N ARG A 44 -3.23 16.96 29.11
CA ARG A 44 -2.09 17.53 29.83
C ARG A 44 -0.94 17.83 28.87
N PRO A 45 -0.16 18.89 29.14
CA PRO A 45 -0.36 19.95 30.14
C PRO A 45 -1.52 20.89 29.78
N TYR A 46 -1.90 20.98 28.48
CA TYR A 46 -3.03 21.76 27.98
C TYR A 46 -3.91 20.91 27.06
N PRO A 47 -5.23 21.15 27.02
CA PRO A 47 -6.11 20.50 26.05
C PRO A 47 -5.58 20.71 24.63
N ARG A 48 -5.39 19.61 23.90
CA ARG A 48 -4.90 19.61 22.53
C ARG A 48 -5.73 18.69 21.67
N ILE A 49 -6.07 19.17 20.48
CA ILE A 49 -6.70 18.39 19.42
C ILE A 49 -5.76 18.43 18.22
N ASP A 50 -5.41 17.26 17.71
CA ASP A 50 -4.67 17.09 16.46
C ASP A 50 -5.57 16.34 15.49
N ASP A 51 -5.87 16.95 14.36
CA ASP A 51 -6.61 16.30 13.26
C ASP A 51 -5.65 15.99 12.12
N VAL A 52 -5.57 14.72 11.71
CA VAL A 52 -4.70 14.27 10.64
C VAL A 52 -5.53 13.65 9.52
N ARG A 53 -5.37 14.19 8.31
CA ARG A 53 -6.12 13.76 7.13
C ARG A 53 -5.64 12.40 6.62
N ALA A 54 -6.59 11.50 6.33
CA ALA A 54 -6.32 10.29 5.58
C ALA A 54 -6.01 10.62 4.12
N ARG A 55 -5.12 9.85 3.52
CA ARG A 55 -4.76 10.02 2.10
C ARG A 55 -5.86 9.52 1.17
N PHE A 56 -6.58 8.49 1.59
CA PHE A 56 -7.65 7.84 0.82
C PHE A 56 -8.87 7.67 1.67
N ILE A 57 -10.03 7.61 1.04
CA ILE A 57 -11.33 7.38 1.69
C ILE A 57 -12.02 6.15 1.10
N PRO A 58 -13.01 5.54 1.79
CA PRO A 58 -13.82 4.48 1.22
C PRO A 58 -14.48 4.92 -0.10
N GLY A 59 -14.33 4.10 -1.12
CA GLY A 59 -14.79 4.37 -2.49
C GLY A 59 -13.68 4.80 -3.44
N ASP A 60 -12.54 5.31 -2.95
CA ASP A 60 -11.42 5.68 -3.80
C ASP A 60 -10.91 4.47 -4.59
N ILE A 61 -10.57 4.72 -5.86
CA ILE A 61 -9.94 3.73 -6.75
C ILE A 61 -8.47 4.08 -6.93
N LEU A 62 -7.62 3.15 -6.55
CA LEU A 62 -6.17 3.26 -6.67
C LEU A 62 -5.68 2.34 -7.79
N TRP A 63 -4.71 2.80 -8.56
CA TRP A 63 -4.00 1.94 -9.50
C TRP A 63 -2.61 1.59 -8.96
N VAL A 64 -2.25 0.31 -9.07
CA VAL A 64 -1.00 -0.23 -8.52
C VAL A 64 0.09 -0.10 -9.56
N ARG A 65 1.20 0.52 -9.20
CA ARG A 65 2.40 0.58 -10.04
C ARG A 65 3.27 -0.63 -9.79
N GLU A 66 3.67 -1.27 -10.87
CA GLU A 66 4.55 -2.46 -10.87
C GLU A 66 5.87 -2.16 -11.58
N THR A 67 6.91 -2.93 -11.27
CA THR A 67 8.11 -2.99 -12.12
C THR A 67 7.71 -3.66 -13.41
N TRP A 68 7.96 -3.02 -14.53
CA TRP A 68 7.37 -3.33 -15.83
C TRP A 68 8.35 -3.15 -16.98
N GLN A 69 8.00 -3.67 -18.15
CA GLN A 69 8.60 -3.33 -19.44
C GLN A 69 7.55 -3.54 -20.53
N HIS A 70 7.82 -2.97 -21.71
CA HIS A 70 7.04 -3.25 -22.91
C HIS A 70 7.88 -4.05 -23.90
N THR A 71 7.33 -5.12 -24.45
CA THR A 71 8.06 -6.03 -25.35
C THR A 71 8.44 -5.40 -26.71
N LYS A 72 8.02 -4.16 -26.98
CA LYS A 72 8.57 -3.34 -28.08
C LYS A 72 10.10 -3.31 -28.14
N VAL A 73 10.75 -3.38 -26.96
CA VAL A 73 12.24 -3.38 -26.89
C VAL A 73 12.87 -4.60 -27.57
N LEU A 74 12.07 -5.65 -27.81
CA LEU A 74 12.50 -6.87 -28.50
C LEU A 74 12.10 -6.87 -29.98
N ASN A 75 11.63 -5.76 -30.50
CA ASN A 75 11.11 -5.62 -31.88
C ASN A 75 10.03 -6.64 -32.25
N LEU A 76 9.24 -7.12 -31.26
CA LEU A 76 8.11 -8.01 -31.50
C LEU A 76 7.03 -7.26 -32.29
N HIS A 77 6.37 -7.99 -33.20
CA HIS A 77 5.23 -7.45 -33.94
C HIS A 77 3.98 -7.40 -33.04
N PRO A 78 3.06 -6.41 -33.23
CA PRO A 78 1.84 -6.30 -32.43
C PRO A 78 0.94 -7.53 -32.44
N THR A 79 1.09 -8.41 -33.44
CA THR A 79 0.34 -9.69 -33.52
C THR A 79 0.97 -10.83 -32.75
N ASP A 80 2.19 -10.65 -32.21
CA ASP A 80 2.86 -11.69 -31.44
C ASP A 80 2.14 -11.87 -30.08
N ALA A 81 1.94 -13.12 -29.67
CA ALA A 81 1.24 -13.45 -28.42
C ALA A 81 1.90 -12.83 -27.16
N ASN A 82 3.20 -12.52 -27.23
CA ASN A 82 3.96 -11.90 -26.16
C ASN A 82 4.11 -10.37 -26.31
N TYR A 83 3.45 -9.76 -27.30
CA TYR A 83 3.50 -8.31 -27.47
C TYR A 83 2.68 -7.59 -26.41
N GLY A 84 3.24 -6.56 -25.77
CA GLY A 84 2.52 -5.75 -24.81
C GLY A 84 3.32 -5.46 -23.54
N TYR A 85 2.61 -5.11 -22.49
CA TYR A 85 3.18 -4.86 -21.17
C TYR A 85 3.42 -6.16 -20.43
N VAL A 86 4.60 -6.28 -19.84
CA VAL A 86 5.01 -7.40 -19.00
C VAL A 86 5.48 -6.88 -17.64
N TYR A 87 5.33 -7.72 -16.62
CA TYR A 87 5.53 -7.29 -15.24
C TYR A 87 6.46 -8.26 -14.52
N ARG A 88 7.41 -7.72 -13.77
CA ARG A 88 8.35 -8.54 -13.01
C ARG A 88 7.64 -9.45 -11.99
N ALA A 89 6.48 -9.03 -11.51
CA ALA A 89 5.68 -9.80 -10.57
C ALA A 89 5.14 -11.12 -11.14
N ASP A 90 5.12 -11.29 -12.46
CA ASP A 90 4.65 -12.53 -13.10
C ASP A 90 5.67 -13.68 -13.04
N GLY A 91 6.90 -13.39 -12.58
CA GLY A 91 7.94 -14.40 -12.38
C GLY A 91 8.50 -14.99 -13.68
N ARG A 92 8.26 -14.36 -14.83
CA ARG A 92 8.87 -14.80 -16.10
C ARG A 92 10.32 -14.38 -16.15
N GLU A 93 11.17 -15.29 -16.62
CA GLU A 93 12.60 -15.04 -16.85
C GLU A 93 12.80 -14.25 -18.15
N TRP A 94 12.77 -12.92 -18.02
CA TRP A 94 13.10 -12.01 -19.12
C TRP A 94 14.51 -11.44 -18.96
N GLU A 95 15.14 -11.68 -17.81
CA GLU A 95 16.40 -11.04 -17.40
C GLU A 95 17.59 -11.53 -18.25
N ASP A 96 17.48 -12.72 -18.84
CA ASP A 96 18.53 -13.33 -19.71
C ASP A 96 18.48 -12.85 -21.16
N ILE A 97 17.50 -12.03 -21.53
CA ILE A 97 17.37 -11.51 -22.89
C ILE A 97 18.29 -10.29 -23.06
N GLU A 98 19.15 -10.34 -24.05
CA GLU A 98 20.04 -9.22 -24.39
C GLU A 98 19.23 -7.93 -24.63
N GLY A 99 19.69 -6.83 -24.00
CA GLY A 99 19.01 -5.53 -24.07
C GLY A 99 17.80 -5.38 -23.16
N TRP A 100 17.38 -6.43 -22.42
CA TRP A 100 16.26 -6.33 -21.50
C TRP A 100 16.64 -5.53 -20.25
N LYS A 101 15.80 -4.54 -19.88
CA LYS A 101 15.95 -3.78 -18.63
C LYS A 101 14.59 -3.49 -18.05
N TRP A 102 14.33 -3.94 -16.83
CA TRP A 102 13.13 -3.61 -16.09
C TRP A 102 13.06 -2.11 -15.79
N LYS A 103 11.91 -1.51 -16.07
CA LYS A 103 11.62 -0.12 -15.70
C LYS A 103 11.06 -0.06 -14.28
N PRO A 104 11.57 0.85 -13.43
CA PRO A 104 11.01 1.07 -12.10
C PRO A 104 9.53 1.43 -12.16
N SER A 105 8.78 1.00 -11.16
CA SER A 105 7.33 1.21 -11.05
C SER A 105 6.92 2.69 -11.09
N ILE A 106 7.79 3.61 -10.65
CA ILE A 106 7.53 5.05 -10.68
C ILE A 106 7.28 5.58 -12.09
N PHE A 107 7.87 4.94 -13.11
CA PHE A 107 7.73 5.33 -14.52
C PHE A 107 6.62 4.57 -15.25
N MET A 108 5.84 3.75 -14.54
CA MET A 108 4.75 3.01 -15.16
C MET A 108 3.63 3.95 -15.59
N PRO A 109 3.24 3.93 -16.89
CA PRO A 109 2.12 4.72 -17.36
C PRO A 109 0.79 4.10 -16.91
N LYS A 110 -0.26 4.92 -16.79
CA LYS A 110 -1.57 4.45 -16.31
C LYS A 110 -2.19 3.40 -17.25
N GLU A 111 -1.93 3.50 -18.55
CA GLU A 111 -2.41 2.54 -19.56
C GLU A 111 -1.88 1.11 -19.33
N ALA A 112 -0.64 1.01 -18.78
CA ALA A 112 -0.03 -0.27 -18.42
C ALA A 112 -0.58 -0.83 -17.09
N CYS A 113 -1.46 -0.11 -16.39
CA CYS A 113 -1.99 -0.61 -15.13
C CYS A 113 -3.01 -1.72 -15.37
N ARG A 114 -2.80 -2.83 -14.67
CA ARG A 114 -3.69 -4.00 -14.66
C ARG A 114 -4.35 -4.26 -13.31
N LEU A 115 -3.86 -3.63 -12.24
CA LEU A 115 -4.32 -3.83 -10.87
C LEU A 115 -4.95 -2.55 -10.34
N PHE A 116 -6.25 -2.60 -10.12
CA PHE A 116 -7.02 -1.51 -9.53
C PHE A 116 -7.57 -1.97 -8.17
N LEU A 117 -7.45 -1.11 -7.17
CA LEU A 117 -7.88 -1.37 -5.80
C LEU A 117 -8.95 -0.35 -5.42
N LYS A 118 -10.09 -0.84 -4.93
CA LYS A 118 -11.12 0.01 -4.35
C LYS A 118 -10.99 -0.03 -2.84
N ILE A 119 -10.85 1.14 -2.21
CA ILE A 119 -10.81 1.25 -0.76
C ILE A 119 -12.19 0.93 -0.19
N LYS A 120 -12.24 -0.02 0.74
CA LYS A 120 -13.48 -0.46 1.40
C LYS A 120 -13.65 0.20 2.76
N ASN A 121 -12.54 0.24 3.52
CA ASN A 121 -12.56 0.75 4.88
C ASN A 121 -11.25 1.46 5.20
N VAL A 122 -11.32 2.43 6.11
CA VAL A 122 -10.17 3.17 6.61
C VAL A 122 -10.29 3.27 8.12
N ARG A 123 -9.26 2.84 8.84
CA ARG A 123 -9.17 2.96 10.29
C ARG A 123 -7.79 3.46 10.72
N ASN A 124 -7.70 3.89 11.95
CA ASN A 124 -6.46 4.36 12.55
C ASN A 124 -6.15 3.55 13.81
N GLU A 125 -4.92 3.06 13.92
CA GLU A 125 -4.49 2.26 15.07
C GLU A 125 -2.99 2.44 15.34
N ARG A 126 -2.51 1.95 16.48
CA ARG A 126 -1.08 1.82 16.74
C ARG A 126 -0.50 0.67 15.93
N LEU A 127 0.74 0.82 15.45
CA LEU A 127 1.40 -0.22 14.66
C LEU A 127 1.43 -1.56 15.39
N GLN A 128 1.75 -1.57 16.68
CA GLN A 128 1.85 -2.79 17.48
C GLN A 128 0.49 -3.41 17.84
N SER A 129 -0.62 -2.74 17.52
CA SER A 129 -1.97 -3.28 17.72
C SER A 129 -2.41 -4.23 16.60
N ILE A 130 -1.53 -4.52 15.64
CA ILE A 130 -1.82 -5.46 14.56
C ILE A 130 -2.13 -6.86 15.12
N SER A 131 -3.21 -7.47 14.63
CA SER A 131 -3.56 -8.85 14.95
C SER A 131 -2.94 -9.83 13.93
N GLU A 132 -2.93 -11.15 14.28
CA GLU A 132 -2.52 -12.18 13.31
C GLU A 132 -3.41 -12.19 12.05
N ALA A 133 -4.71 -11.91 12.22
CA ALA A 133 -5.63 -11.79 11.09
C ALA A 133 -5.26 -10.62 10.18
N ASP A 134 -4.90 -9.49 10.76
CA ASP A 134 -4.44 -8.31 10.00
C ASP A 134 -3.09 -8.54 9.32
N ALA A 135 -2.16 -9.25 9.96
CA ALA A 135 -0.89 -9.61 9.34
C ALA A 135 -1.12 -10.47 8.08
N ARG A 136 -2.02 -11.45 8.16
CA ARG A 136 -2.43 -12.24 6.98
C ARG A 136 -3.11 -11.38 5.91
N ALA A 137 -3.99 -10.45 6.32
CA ALA A 137 -4.61 -9.50 5.39
C ALA A 137 -3.60 -8.59 4.67
N GLU A 138 -2.46 -8.31 5.30
CA GLU A 138 -1.31 -7.62 4.71
C GLU A 138 -0.45 -8.52 3.81
N GLY A 139 -0.72 -9.83 3.76
CA GLY A 139 0.03 -10.82 2.99
C GLY A 139 1.27 -11.34 3.71
N PHE A 140 1.22 -11.43 5.05
CA PHE A 140 2.27 -12.02 5.90
C PHE A 140 1.76 -13.29 6.60
N ASP A 141 2.67 -14.19 6.91
CA ASP A 141 2.33 -15.42 7.63
C ASP A 141 2.08 -15.17 9.12
N SER A 142 2.70 -14.11 9.68
CA SER A 142 2.61 -13.76 11.09
C SER A 142 2.86 -12.28 11.35
N VAL A 143 2.51 -11.82 12.55
CA VAL A 143 2.84 -10.46 13.03
C VAL A 143 4.35 -10.24 13.05
N ASP A 144 5.15 -11.24 13.44
CA ASP A 144 6.61 -11.11 13.48
C ASP A 144 7.21 -10.87 12.10
N SER A 145 6.72 -11.56 11.06
CA SER A 145 7.17 -11.35 9.68
C SER A 145 6.80 -9.96 9.15
N CYS A 146 5.62 -9.44 9.55
CA CYS A 146 5.21 -8.08 9.25
C CYS A 146 6.15 -7.07 9.93
N PHE A 147 6.48 -7.25 11.21
CA PHE A 147 7.38 -6.37 11.95
C PHE A 147 8.81 -6.42 11.42
N ALA A 148 9.30 -7.58 11.04
CA ALA A 148 10.63 -7.72 10.43
C ALA A 148 10.75 -6.90 9.12
N LEU A 149 9.74 -6.99 8.24
CA LEU A 149 9.71 -6.16 7.04
C LEU A 149 9.55 -4.69 7.37
N TRP A 150 8.72 -4.35 8.36
CA TRP A 150 8.52 -2.96 8.79
C TRP A 150 9.85 -2.32 9.24
N GLN A 151 10.60 -3.00 10.11
CA GLN A 151 11.90 -2.54 10.57
C GLN A 151 12.91 -2.39 9.44
N LYS A 152 12.92 -3.33 8.48
CA LYS A 152 13.78 -3.25 7.29
C LYS A 152 13.49 -2.01 6.45
N LEU A 153 12.23 -1.58 6.37
CA LEU A 153 11.81 -0.43 5.54
C LEU A 153 11.89 0.91 6.26
N ASN A 154 11.67 0.93 7.57
CA ASN A 154 11.50 2.16 8.36
C ASN A 154 12.57 2.35 9.46
N GLY A 155 13.49 1.39 9.60
CA GLY A 155 14.52 1.38 10.65
C GLY A 155 14.06 0.64 11.92
N ILE A 156 15.04 0.15 12.70
CA ILE A 156 14.80 -0.67 13.90
C ILE A 156 13.97 0.10 14.94
N GLU A 157 14.30 1.37 15.19
CA GLU A 157 13.63 2.23 16.17
C GLU A 157 12.14 2.51 15.82
N SER A 158 11.77 2.32 14.56
CA SER A 158 10.41 2.61 14.08
C SER A 158 9.34 1.71 14.70
N LEU A 159 9.69 0.47 15.07
CA LEU A 159 8.77 -0.44 15.73
C LEU A 159 8.60 -0.05 17.21
N ALA A 160 9.71 0.27 17.91
CA ALA A 160 9.69 0.70 19.31
C ALA A 160 8.89 2.00 19.49
N ALA A 161 8.98 2.92 18.53
CA ALA A 161 8.20 4.16 18.51
C ALA A 161 6.68 3.94 18.44
N ASN A 162 6.25 2.73 18.04
CA ASN A 162 4.85 2.34 17.93
C ASN A 162 3.96 3.43 17.29
N PRO A 163 4.26 3.86 16.06
CA PRO A 163 3.58 5.00 15.45
C PRO A 163 2.10 4.73 15.20
N TRP A 164 1.32 5.79 15.11
CA TRP A 164 -0.01 5.72 14.54
C TRP A 164 0.08 5.41 13.05
N VAL A 165 -0.78 4.49 12.60
CA VAL A 165 -0.88 4.07 11.19
C VAL A 165 -2.32 4.18 10.70
N TRP A 166 -2.48 4.57 9.45
CA TRP A 166 -3.68 4.35 8.68
C TRP A 166 -3.70 2.92 8.18
N VAL A 167 -4.79 2.23 8.40
CA VAL A 167 -5.06 0.91 7.85
C VAL A 167 -6.14 1.05 6.79
N TYR A 168 -5.83 0.61 5.60
CA TYR A 168 -6.72 0.64 4.44
C TYR A 168 -7.05 -0.79 4.05
N ASP A 169 -8.33 -1.15 4.14
CA ASP A 169 -8.84 -2.39 3.59
C ASP A 169 -9.29 -2.12 2.16
N PHE A 170 -8.97 -3.01 1.24
CA PHE A 170 -9.28 -2.83 -0.17
C PHE A 170 -9.70 -4.14 -0.84
N GLU A 171 -10.36 -4.02 -1.97
CA GLU A 171 -10.63 -5.12 -2.89
C GLU A 171 -10.00 -4.85 -4.25
N VAL A 172 -9.59 -5.92 -4.93
CA VAL A 172 -9.13 -5.84 -6.32
C VAL A 172 -10.35 -5.80 -7.22
N ILE A 173 -10.42 -4.77 -8.06
CA ILE A 173 -11.51 -4.55 -9.01
C ILE A 173 -11.00 -4.65 -10.45
N PRO A 174 -11.87 -4.94 -11.43
CA PRO A 174 -11.55 -4.79 -12.85
C PRO A 174 -11.11 -3.37 -13.18
N LYS A 175 -10.43 -3.21 -14.31
CA LYS A 175 -10.07 -1.88 -14.83
C LYS A 175 -11.35 -1.07 -15.07
N PRO A 176 -11.48 0.11 -14.41
CA PRO A 176 -12.65 0.97 -14.55
C PRO A 176 -12.68 1.68 -15.92
#